data_728b23222c7200a68502c9382bbe9b50
#
_entry.id   728b23222c7200a68502c9382bbe9b50
#
_cell.length_a   1.000
_cell.length_b   1.000
_cell.length_c   1.000
_cell.angle_alpha   90.00
_cell.angle_beta   90.00
_cell.angle_gamma   90.00
#
_symmetry.space_group_name_H-M   'P 1'
#
loop_
_entity.id
_entity.type
_entity.pdbx_description
1 polymer ?
#
loop_
_entity_poly.entity_id
_entity_poly.type
_entity_poly.pdbx_seq_one_letter_code
_entity_poly.pdbx_strand_id
1 'polypeptide(L)'
;STIADHYNVSTAKLKKENKLTSTKITAGKTLKIPTNQTSEKSVVKTKYHSESFEEDMNYHFFESEKPLDRFVLLPNEEAPLYALNGVVLESNNPGIIYHNIGVNGAKYSDYNKYPLFFDQLKALQPDLIIVSLGTNESYGKIAPLDYLRQVQEFLLKVRTQNPEADVLIITPPPSFLPHHRLNTFVDEYAKSLVSYATLGQYAVWDLFQTLGGMHGVSKIYGKGLMNSDRVHYTTNGYQLQGNMLSNVLLNAFKEFNK
;
A
#
# COMPACT_ATOMS: atom_id res chain seq x y z
N SER A 1 -0.31 30.11 10.86
CA SER A 1 -0.60 29.57 9.54
C SER A 1 0.25 28.36 9.27
N THR A 2 -0.37 27.30 8.89
CA THR A 2 0.24 25.98 8.76
C THR A 2 1.43 25.90 7.80
N ILE A 3 1.47 26.71 6.72
CA ILE A 3 2.61 26.71 5.77
C ILE A 3 3.82 27.44 6.36
N ALA A 4 3.63 28.62 6.94
CA ALA A 4 4.71 29.37 7.54
C ALA A 4 5.37 28.58 8.70
N ASP A 5 4.56 27.95 9.53
CA ASP A 5 5.02 27.14 10.65
C ASP A 5 5.77 25.88 10.17
N HIS A 6 5.27 25.22 9.12
CA HIS A 6 5.91 24.02 8.54
C HIS A 6 7.34 24.32 8.02
N TYR A 7 7.55 25.49 7.43
CA TYR A 7 8.87 25.90 6.92
C TYR A 7 9.67 26.80 7.88
N ASN A 8 9.21 26.95 9.11
CA ASN A 8 9.84 27.76 10.15
C ASN A 8 10.15 29.20 9.70
N VAL A 9 9.21 29.83 9.01
CA VAL A 9 9.29 31.23 8.53
C VAL A 9 8.11 32.05 9.05
N SER A 10 8.30 33.34 9.27
CA SER A 10 7.17 34.18 9.68
C SER A 10 6.18 34.37 8.53
N THR A 11 4.87 34.38 8.82
CA THR A 11 3.81 34.66 7.84
C THR A 11 4.04 35.98 7.12
N ALA A 12 4.58 37.02 7.82
CA ALA A 12 4.90 38.30 7.23
C ALA A 12 6.02 38.20 6.16
N LYS A 13 7.08 37.43 6.43
CA LYS A 13 8.18 37.19 5.53
C LYS A 13 7.75 36.43 4.29
N LEU A 14 6.91 35.36 4.49
CA LEU A 14 6.33 34.57 3.42
C LEU A 14 5.42 35.42 2.50
N LYS A 15 4.58 36.28 3.07
CA LYS A 15 3.73 37.21 2.31
C LYS A 15 4.56 38.21 1.50
N LYS A 16 5.58 38.83 2.09
CA LYS A 16 6.45 39.78 1.44
C LYS A 16 7.15 39.18 0.22
N GLU A 17 7.72 38.00 0.37
CA GLU A 17 8.42 37.29 -0.71
C GLU A 17 7.50 36.93 -1.90
N ASN A 18 6.26 36.61 -1.60
CA ASN A 18 5.28 36.23 -2.62
C ASN A 18 4.35 37.38 -3.04
N LYS A 19 4.60 38.59 -2.60
CA LYS A 19 3.78 39.82 -2.88
C LYS A 19 2.29 39.60 -2.57
N LEU A 20 2.01 38.87 -1.49
CA LEU A 20 0.63 38.56 -1.09
C LEU A 20 0.06 39.69 -0.20
N THR A 21 -1.12 40.19 -0.56
CA THR A 21 -1.85 41.19 0.22
C THR A 21 -2.65 40.59 1.36
N SER A 22 -3.02 39.30 1.26
CA SER A 22 -3.79 38.56 2.26
C SER A 22 -3.13 37.22 2.59
N THR A 23 -3.70 36.49 3.56
CA THR A 23 -3.31 35.11 3.90
C THR A 23 -4.07 34.04 3.07
N LYS A 24 -4.97 34.46 2.21
CA LYS A 24 -5.71 33.53 1.32
C LYS A 24 -4.80 33.09 0.18
N ILE A 25 -4.66 31.79 0.03
CA ILE A 25 -3.84 31.15 -1.00
C ILE A 25 -4.76 30.28 -1.86
N THR A 26 -4.55 30.33 -3.17
CA THR A 26 -5.28 29.49 -4.12
C THR A 26 -4.54 28.16 -4.27
N ALA A 27 -5.25 27.04 -4.15
CA ALA A 27 -4.69 25.72 -4.39
C ALA A 27 -4.07 25.63 -5.80
N GLY A 28 -2.91 24.96 -5.92
CA GLY A 28 -2.17 24.81 -7.17
C GLY A 28 -1.22 25.98 -7.50
N LYS A 29 -1.15 27.05 -6.69
CA LYS A 29 -0.14 28.10 -6.86
C LYS A 29 1.13 27.79 -6.11
N THR A 30 2.27 27.97 -6.77
CA THR A 30 3.61 27.87 -6.17
C THR A 30 3.89 29.05 -5.26
N LEU A 31 4.43 28.78 -4.07
CA LEU A 31 4.91 29.80 -3.13
C LEU A 31 6.44 29.74 -3.03
N LYS A 32 7.09 30.91 -3.07
CA LYS A 32 8.50 31.02 -2.74
C LYS A 32 8.65 31.05 -1.22
N ILE A 33 9.41 30.11 -0.68
CA ILE A 33 9.70 30.05 0.75
C ILE A 33 11.03 30.81 1.00
N PRO A 34 11.04 31.93 1.75
CA PRO A 34 12.26 32.62 2.06
C PRO A 34 13.08 31.79 3.07
N THR A 35 14.06 31.05 2.58
CA THR A 35 14.98 30.29 3.42
C THR A 35 16.37 30.97 3.40
N ASN A 36 17.12 30.83 4.48
CA ASN A 36 18.53 31.20 4.49
C ASN A 36 19.42 30.09 3.95
N GLN A 37 18.83 28.97 3.51
CA GLN A 37 19.54 27.90 2.84
C GLN A 37 19.78 28.34 1.39
N THR A 38 20.99 28.70 1.07
CA THR A 38 21.46 28.67 -0.31
C THR A 38 21.30 27.25 -0.83
N SER A 39 20.53 27.09 -1.91
CA SER A 39 20.57 25.83 -2.63
C SER A 39 22.03 25.58 -3.00
N GLU A 40 22.64 24.57 -2.40
CA GLU A 40 23.93 24.08 -2.89
C GLU A 40 23.69 23.53 -4.30
N LYS A 41 23.76 24.40 -5.28
CA LYS A 41 23.77 24.01 -6.67
C LYS A 41 25.04 23.20 -6.89
N SER A 42 24.89 21.91 -7.19
CA SER A 42 25.84 21.12 -7.97
C SER A 42 27.16 20.63 -7.35
N VAL A 43 27.32 20.56 -6.05
CA VAL A 43 28.52 19.92 -5.45
C VAL A 43 28.45 18.38 -5.49
N VAL A 44 27.30 17.84 -5.83
CA VAL A 44 27.06 16.39 -5.79
C VAL A 44 27.79 15.63 -6.88
N LYS A 45 27.86 16.19 -8.10
CA LYS A 45 28.43 15.50 -9.29
C LYS A 45 29.91 15.08 -9.15
N THR A 46 30.69 15.74 -8.32
CA THR A 46 32.15 15.45 -8.20
C THR A 46 32.51 14.48 -7.10
N LYS A 47 31.58 14.07 -6.24
CA LYS A 47 31.83 13.19 -5.10
C LYS A 47 31.36 11.75 -5.30
N TYR A 48 30.61 11.47 -6.35
CA TYR A 48 29.99 10.18 -6.56
C TYR A 48 30.47 9.57 -7.87
N HIS A 49 30.71 8.27 -7.84
CA HIS A 49 30.91 7.50 -9.05
C HIS A 49 29.56 7.39 -9.76
N SER A 50 29.56 7.58 -11.08
CA SER A 50 28.33 7.51 -11.87
C SER A 50 28.28 6.11 -12.52
N GLU A 51 27.23 5.36 -12.20
CA GLU A 51 26.94 4.07 -12.81
C GLU A 51 25.72 4.19 -13.71
N SER A 52 25.70 3.41 -14.78
CA SER A 52 24.52 3.25 -15.62
C SER A 52 23.59 2.22 -15.03
N PHE A 53 22.29 2.45 -15.17
CA PHE A 53 21.27 1.46 -14.82
C PHE A 53 21.05 0.51 -15.99
N GLU A 54 20.83 -0.76 -15.69
CA GLU A 54 20.23 -1.69 -16.62
C GLU A 54 18.70 -1.41 -16.69
N GLU A 55 18.13 -1.60 -17.87
CA GLU A 55 16.72 -1.31 -18.12
C GLU A 55 15.95 -2.60 -18.34
N ASP A 56 14.90 -2.81 -17.55
CA ASP A 56 13.82 -3.73 -17.88
C ASP A 56 12.58 -2.91 -18.28
N MET A 57 11.57 -3.54 -18.87
CA MET A 57 10.44 -2.86 -19.51
C MET A 57 9.74 -1.79 -18.65
N ASN A 58 9.82 -1.88 -17.33
CA ASN A 58 9.09 -1.00 -16.40
C ASN A 58 9.93 -0.39 -15.28
N TYR A 59 11.20 -0.75 -15.16
CA TYR A 59 12.08 -0.22 -14.13
C TYR A 59 13.56 -0.29 -14.55
N HIS A 60 14.38 0.53 -13.90
CA HIS A 60 15.83 0.50 -14.02
C HIS A 60 16.42 -0.10 -12.76
N PHE A 61 17.43 -0.93 -12.88
CA PHE A 61 18.08 -1.54 -11.73
C PHE A 61 19.61 -1.42 -11.78
N PHE A 62 20.20 -1.49 -10.62
CA PHE A 62 21.64 -1.47 -10.43
C PHE A 62 22.00 -2.41 -9.28
N GLU A 63 22.90 -3.31 -9.50
CA GLU A 63 23.45 -4.20 -8.48
C GLU A 63 24.85 -3.74 -8.06
N SER A 64 25.09 -3.68 -6.75
CA SER A 64 26.39 -3.35 -6.17
C SER A 64 26.98 -4.58 -5.48
N GLU A 65 28.26 -4.90 -5.79
CA GLU A 65 28.99 -5.97 -5.09
C GLU A 65 29.19 -5.68 -3.59
N LYS A 66 29.10 -4.43 -3.18
CA LYS A 66 29.28 -3.99 -1.80
C LYS A 66 28.07 -3.23 -1.32
N PRO A 67 27.71 -3.33 -0.03
CA PRO A 67 26.63 -2.52 0.54
C PRO A 67 26.87 -1.03 0.26
N LEU A 68 25.81 -0.34 -0.15
CA LEU A 68 25.83 1.10 -0.40
C LEU A 68 25.36 1.83 0.87
N ASP A 69 26.22 2.67 1.44
CA ASP A 69 25.85 3.55 2.56
C ASP A 69 25.03 4.75 2.08
N ARG A 70 25.23 5.14 0.82
CA ARG A 70 24.59 6.32 0.23
C ARG A 70 24.55 6.23 -1.29
N PHE A 71 23.43 6.63 -1.86
CA PHE A 71 23.27 6.80 -3.30
C PHE A 71 22.59 8.14 -3.61
N VAL A 72 22.73 8.60 -4.84
CA VAL A 72 22.08 9.80 -5.36
C VAL A 72 21.58 9.52 -6.76
N LEU A 73 20.29 9.73 -6.97
CA LEU A 73 19.68 9.66 -8.30
C LEU A 73 19.82 11.02 -8.98
N LEU A 74 20.41 11.02 -10.15
CA LEU A 74 20.54 12.21 -10.99
C LEU A 74 19.68 12.00 -12.23
N PRO A 75 18.61 12.80 -12.43
CA PRO A 75 17.84 12.72 -13.64
C PRO A 75 18.69 13.14 -14.84
N ASN A 76 18.38 12.58 -16.01
CA ASN A 76 19.02 12.98 -17.25
C ASN A 76 18.67 14.43 -17.58
N GLU A 77 19.68 15.30 -17.66
CA GLU A 77 19.51 16.75 -17.92
C GLU A 77 18.97 17.05 -19.32
N GLU A 78 19.13 16.10 -20.25
CA GLU A 78 18.62 16.24 -21.63
C GLU A 78 17.14 15.88 -21.76
N ALA A 79 16.57 15.20 -20.78
CA ALA A 79 15.15 14.85 -20.79
C ALA A 79 14.28 16.08 -20.45
N PRO A 80 13.32 16.44 -21.30
CA PRO A 80 12.43 17.58 -21.04
C PRO A 80 11.48 17.35 -19.88
N LEU A 81 11.19 16.08 -19.56
CA LEU A 81 10.32 15.65 -18.47
C LEU A 81 10.74 14.26 -17.99
N TYR A 82 10.71 14.06 -16.68
CA TYR A 82 10.88 12.74 -16.07
C TYR A 82 9.95 12.62 -14.86
N ALA A 83 9.57 11.40 -14.54
CA ALA A 83 8.80 11.08 -13.34
C ALA A 83 9.47 9.92 -12.61
N LEU A 84 9.72 10.10 -11.31
CA LEU A 84 10.18 9.04 -10.42
C LEU A 84 8.98 8.50 -9.65
N ASN A 85 8.56 7.29 -9.93
CA ASN A 85 7.41 6.64 -9.30
C ASN A 85 7.76 6.02 -7.93
N GLY A 86 9.01 5.58 -7.77
CA GLY A 86 9.49 5.00 -6.52
C GLY A 86 10.93 4.54 -6.64
N VAL A 87 11.48 4.09 -5.52
CA VAL A 87 12.80 3.46 -5.42
C VAL A 87 12.66 2.25 -4.52
N VAL A 88 13.19 1.12 -4.97
CA VAL A 88 13.29 -0.11 -4.18
C VAL A 88 14.75 -0.32 -3.81
N LEU A 89 15.01 -0.58 -2.54
CA LEU A 89 16.34 -0.86 -2.02
C LEU A 89 16.31 -2.21 -1.32
N GLU A 90 17.09 -3.13 -1.81
CA GLU A 90 17.12 -4.50 -1.32
C GLU A 90 18.55 -4.96 -1.05
N SER A 91 18.68 -5.99 -0.26
CA SER A 91 19.95 -6.62 0.07
C SER A 91 19.91 -8.07 -0.41
N ASN A 92 21.01 -8.56 -0.94
CA ASN A 92 21.18 -9.97 -1.33
C ASN A 92 21.31 -10.92 -0.12
N ASN A 93 21.20 -10.42 1.11
CA ASN A 93 21.19 -11.28 2.29
C ASN A 93 19.91 -12.13 2.34
N PRO A 94 20.00 -13.41 2.73
CA PRO A 94 18.83 -14.25 2.92
C PRO A 94 17.85 -13.63 3.96
N GLY A 95 16.57 -13.61 3.65
CA GLY A 95 15.57 -13.04 4.54
C GLY A 95 14.20 -12.90 3.90
N ILE A 96 13.33 -12.17 4.56
CA ILE A 96 12.00 -11.81 4.08
C ILE A 96 11.96 -10.30 3.87
N ILE A 97 11.64 -9.89 2.66
CA ILE A 97 11.36 -8.49 2.32
C ILE A 97 9.84 -8.31 2.36
N TYR A 98 9.38 -7.36 3.15
CA TYR A 98 7.95 -7.09 3.31
C TYR A 98 7.61 -5.68 2.81
N HIS A 99 6.83 -5.61 1.74
CA HIS A 99 6.29 -4.37 1.22
C HIS A 99 4.86 -4.18 1.69
N ASN A 100 4.52 -3.01 2.20
CA ASN A 100 3.16 -2.66 2.60
C ASN A 100 2.60 -1.59 1.66
N ILE A 101 1.61 -2.00 0.85
CA ILE A 101 0.94 -1.11 -0.11
C ILE A 101 -0.49 -0.92 0.38
N GLY A 102 -0.72 0.10 1.20
CA GLY A 102 -2.02 0.40 1.78
C GLY A 102 -2.49 1.81 1.45
N VAL A 103 -3.71 1.92 0.92
CA VAL A 103 -4.38 3.20 0.74
C VAL A 103 -5.69 3.18 1.54
N ASN A 104 -5.88 4.18 2.40
CA ASN A 104 -7.10 4.27 3.20
C ASN A 104 -8.33 4.39 2.30
N GLY A 105 -9.33 3.56 2.56
CA GLY A 105 -10.56 3.52 1.78
C GLY A 105 -10.48 2.74 0.47
N ALA A 106 -9.34 2.16 0.12
CA ALA A 106 -9.13 1.46 -1.15
C ALA A 106 -10.05 0.23 -1.31
N LYS A 107 -10.40 -0.03 -2.55
CA LYS A 107 -11.20 -1.15 -3.05
C LYS A 107 -10.48 -1.83 -4.20
N TYR A 108 -10.88 -3.04 -4.55
CA TYR A 108 -10.40 -3.70 -5.78
C TYR A 108 -10.59 -2.81 -7.02
N SER A 109 -11.75 -2.15 -7.13
CA SER A 109 -12.04 -1.26 -8.25
C SER A 109 -11.11 -0.06 -8.35
N ASP A 110 -10.51 0.38 -7.24
CA ASP A 110 -9.58 1.50 -7.24
C ASP A 110 -8.23 1.07 -7.82
N TYR A 111 -7.73 -0.11 -7.47
CA TYR A 111 -6.53 -0.69 -8.08
C TYR A 111 -6.77 -1.04 -9.55
N ASN A 112 -7.92 -1.64 -9.88
CA ASN A 112 -8.26 -2.04 -11.24
C ASN A 112 -8.29 -0.89 -12.24
N LYS A 113 -8.57 0.34 -11.80
CA LYS A 113 -8.56 1.55 -12.65
C LYS A 113 -7.15 2.00 -13.08
N TYR A 114 -6.12 1.59 -12.36
CA TYR A 114 -4.76 2.09 -12.54
C TYR A 114 -3.83 0.96 -13.03
N PRO A 115 -3.75 0.72 -14.34
CA PRO A 115 -2.89 -0.34 -14.88
C PRO A 115 -1.43 -0.18 -14.46
N LEU A 116 -0.93 1.04 -14.35
CA LEU A 116 0.42 1.33 -13.88
C LEU A 116 0.74 0.73 -12.50
N PHE A 117 -0.26 0.53 -11.63
CA PHE A 117 -0.07 -0.15 -10.36
C PHE A 117 0.47 -1.58 -10.56
N PHE A 118 -0.12 -2.32 -11.49
CA PHE A 118 0.29 -3.71 -11.75
C PHE A 118 1.65 -3.78 -12.45
N ASP A 119 1.93 -2.83 -13.35
CA ASP A 119 3.22 -2.73 -14.04
C ASP A 119 4.35 -2.46 -13.04
N GLN A 120 4.11 -1.60 -12.04
CA GLN A 120 5.08 -1.26 -11.01
C GLN A 120 5.34 -2.40 -10.01
N LEU A 121 4.40 -3.33 -9.83
CA LEU A 121 4.62 -4.49 -8.96
C LEU A 121 5.80 -5.35 -9.41
N LYS A 122 6.14 -5.37 -10.70
CA LYS A 122 7.32 -6.09 -11.22
C LYS A 122 8.61 -5.64 -10.57
N ALA A 123 8.75 -4.35 -10.28
CA ALA A 123 9.95 -3.82 -9.64
C ALA A 123 10.17 -4.37 -8.21
N LEU A 124 9.13 -4.93 -7.60
CA LEU A 124 9.20 -5.57 -6.28
C LEU A 124 9.52 -7.05 -6.35
N GLN A 125 9.46 -7.67 -7.54
CA GLN A 125 9.69 -9.11 -7.78
C GLN A 125 9.05 -10.00 -6.68
N PRO A 126 7.73 -9.86 -6.44
CA PRO A 126 7.10 -10.53 -5.30
C PRO A 126 7.01 -12.05 -5.52
N ASP A 127 7.43 -12.84 -4.52
CA ASP A 127 7.14 -14.28 -4.47
C ASP A 127 5.69 -14.51 -4.01
N LEU A 128 5.16 -13.65 -3.15
CA LEU A 128 3.82 -13.74 -2.60
C LEU A 128 3.14 -12.38 -2.53
N ILE A 129 1.95 -12.28 -3.10
CA ILE A 129 1.08 -11.10 -3.02
C ILE A 129 -0.06 -11.41 -2.06
N ILE A 130 -0.11 -10.70 -0.93
CA ILE A 130 -1.19 -10.84 0.06
C ILE A 130 -2.20 -9.71 -0.14
N VAL A 131 -3.46 -10.08 -0.41
CA VAL A 131 -4.54 -9.12 -0.65
C VAL A 131 -5.55 -9.15 0.49
N SER A 132 -5.77 -8.00 1.14
CA SER A 132 -6.72 -7.83 2.24
C SER A 132 -7.65 -6.66 1.94
N LEU A 133 -8.67 -6.89 1.13
CA LEU A 133 -9.68 -5.91 0.70
C LEU A 133 -11.10 -6.48 0.91
N GLY A 134 -12.13 -5.64 0.81
CA GLY A 134 -13.53 -6.05 0.91
C GLY A 134 -14.34 -5.26 1.94
N THR A 135 -13.70 -4.75 2.99
CA THR A 135 -14.42 -3.94 4.00
C THR A 135 -15.02 -2.68 3.38
N ASN A 136 -14.28 -1.96 2.55
CA ASN A 136 -14.77 -0.73 1.92
C ASN A 136 -15.84 -0.99 0.85
N GLU A 137 -15.73 -2.10 0.12
CA GLU A 137 -16.76 -2.56 -0.81
C GLU A 137 -18.07 -2.83 -0.08
N SER A 138 -18.01 -3.45 1.10
CA SER A 138 -19.18 -3.77 1.89
C SER A 138 -19.94 -2.51 2.36
N TYR A 139 -19.21 -1.44 2.67
CA TYR A 139 -19.79 -0.13 2.97
C TYR A 139 -20.42 0.52 1.75
N GLY A 140 -19.84 0.29 0.57
CA GLY A 140 -20.43 0.65 -0.72
C GLY A 140 -21.62 -0.22 -1.13
N LYS A 141 -21.95 -1.26 -0.35
CA LYS A 141 -23.00 -2.26 -0.62
C LYS A 141 -22.88 -2.87 -2.01
N ILE A 142 -21.65 -3.16 -2.43
CA ILE A 142 -21.40 -3.83 -3.70
C ILE A 142 -22.00 -5.23 -3.64
N ALA A 143 -22.77 -5.61 -4.65
CA ALA A 143 -23.33 -6.95 -4.70
C ALA A 143 -22.21 -8.02 -4.73
N PRO A 144 -22.38 -9.17 -4.06
CA PRO A 144 -21.32 -10.20 -3.96
C PRO A 144 -20.77 -10.66 -5.31
N LEU A 145 -21.64 -10.77 -6.31
CA LEU A 145 -21.21 -11.12 -7.67
C LEU A 145 -20.32 -10.05 -8.31
N ASP A 146 -20.67 -8.77 -8.13
CA ASP A 146 -19.88 -7.66 -8.66
C ASP A 146 -18.56 -7.49 -7.90
N TYR A 147 -18.56 -7.74 -6.59
CA TYR A 147 -17.35 -7.84 -5.79
C TYR A 147 -16.43 -8.94 -6.33
N LEU A 148 -16.94 -10.15 -6.55
CA LEU A 148 -16.15 -11.26 -7.08
C LEU A 148 -15.60 -10.96 -8.48
N ARG A 149 -16.36 -10.28 -9.35
CA ARG A 149 -15.86 -9.83 -10.66
C ARG A 149 -14.67 -8.87 -10.52
N GLN A 150 -14.71 -7.95 -9.57
CA GLN A 150 -13.59 -7.04 -9.30
C GLN A 150 -12.34 -7.81 -8.79
N VAL A 151 -12.54 -8.83 -7.95
CA VAL A 151 -11.47 -9.74 -7.52
C VAL A 151 -10.87 -10.48 -8.71
N GLN A 152 -11.70 -11.03 -9.59
CA GLN A 152 -11.25 -11.74 -10.80
C GLN A 152 -10.43 -10.85 -11.73
N GLU A 153 -10.89 -9.63 -11.96
CA GLU A 153 -10.17 -8.63 -12.76
C GLU A 153 -8.81 -8.30 -12.15
N PHE A 154 -8.76 -8.09 -10.84
CA PHE A 154 -7.52 -7.85 -10.12
C PHE A 154 -6.54 -9.02 -10.25
N LEU A 155 -7.00 -10.24 -10.01
CA LEU A 155 -6.19 -11.46 -10.14
C LEU A 155 -5.63 -11.65 -11.54
N LEU A 156 -6.44 -11.38 -12.57
CA LEU A 156 -5.99 -11.44 -13.96
C LEU A 156 -4.84 -10.48 -14.22
N LYS A 157 -4.96 -9.23 -13.76
CA LYS A 157 -3.91 -8.20 -13.92
C LYS A 157 -2.64 -8.54 -13.15
N VAL A 158 -2.77 -9.02 -11.90
CA VAL A 158 -1.63 -9.49 -11.11
C VAL A 158 -0.88 -10.57 -11.87
N ARG A 159 -1.55 -11.61 -12.34
CA ARG A 159 -0.90 -12.74 -13.04
C ARG A 159 -0.29 -12.35 -14.37
N THR A 160 -0.91 -11.41 -15.07
CA THR A 160 -0.35 -10.92 -16.34
C THR A 160 1.00 -10.24 -16.13
N GLN A 161 1.15 -9.51 -15.04
CA GLN A 161 2.37 -8.75 -14.76
C GLN A 161 3.36 -9.49 -13.86
N ASN A 162 2.88 -10.39 -12.99
CA ASN A 162 3.69 -11.14 -12.04
C ASN A 162 3.28 -12.62 -12.08
N PRO A 163 3.59 -13.35 -13.17
CA PRO A 163 3.11 -14.72 -13.40
C PRO A 163 3.65 -15.73 -12.38
N GLU A 164 4.83 -15.47 -11.81
CA GLU A 164 5.49 -16.36 -10.84
C GLU A 164 5.04 -16.11 -9.39
N ALA A 165 4.33 -15.00 -9.12
CA ALA A 165 3.92 -14.68 -7.78
C ALA A 165 2.70 -15.51 -7.34
N ASP A 166 2.78 -16.14 -6.18
CA ASP A 166 1.64 -16.72 -5.51
C ASP A 166 0.70 -15.64 -4.95
N VAL A 167 -0.57 -15.96 -4.83
CA VAL A 167 -1.56 -15.01 -4.28
C VAL A 167 -2.27 -15.63 -3.07
N LEU A 168 -2.25 -14.89 -1.96
CA LEU A 168 -3.06 -15.17 -0.77
C LEU A 168 -4.11 -14.08 -0.60
N ILE A 169 -5.38 -14.44 -0.61
CA ILE A 169 -6.47 -13.51 -0.28
C ILE A 169 -6.89 -13.72 1.18
N ILE A 170 -6.95 -12.63 1.93
CA ILE A 170 -7.50 -12.61 3.29
C ILE A 170 -8.94 -12.15 3.19
N THR A 171 -9.88 -12.94 3.71
CA THR A 171 -11.27 -12.51 3.74
C THR A 171 -11.44 -11.27 4.60
N PRO A 172 -12.34 -10.32 4.24
CA PRO A 172 -12.57 -9.13 5.03
C PRO A 172 -13.04 -9.52 6.45
N PRO A 173 -12.47 -8.89 7.50
CA PRO A 173 -12.84 -9.23 8.87
C PRO A 173 -14.28 -8.83 9.19
N PRO A 174 -14.91 -9.47 10.20
CA PRO A 174 -16.26 -9.10 10.60
C PRO A 174 -16.30 -7.66 11.09
N SER A 175 -17.35 -6.93 10.68
CA SER A 175 -17.55 -5.53 11.02
C SER A 175 -19.05 -5.20 11.12
N PHE A 176 -19.36 -4.00 11.62
CA PHE A 176 -20.72 -3.48 11.57
C PHE A 176 -20.90 -2.45 10.46
N LEU A 177 -22.09 -2.34 9.95
CA LEU A 177 -22.58 -1.20 9.17
C LEU A 177 -23.01 -0.06 10.11
N PRO A 178 -23.25 1.16 9.61
CA PRO A 178 -23.82 2.26 10.42
C PRO A 178 -25.02 1.83 11.26
N HIS A 179 -25.18 2.46 12.41
CA HIS A 179 -26.21 2.13 13.42
C HIS A 179 -26.09 0.72 13.99
N HIS A 180 -24.84 0.20 14.10
CA HIS A 180 -24.51 -1.11 14.67
C HIS A 180 -25.26 -2.30 14.05
N ARG A 181 -25.63 -2.19 12.77
CA ARG A 181 -26.18 -3.31 12.02
C ARG A 181 -25.08 -4.29 11.62
N LEU A 182 -25.38 -5.57 11.66
CA LEU A 182 -24.46 -6.60 11.16
C LEU A 182 -24.14 -6.37 9.68
N ASN A 183 -22.89 -6.45 9.33
CA ASN A 183 -22.42 -6.31 7.95
C ASN A 183 -22.49 -7.65 7.23
N THR A 184 -23.65 -7.98 6.66
CA THR A 184 -23.87 -9.25 5.94
C THR A 184 -23.05 -9.33 4.65
N PHE A 185 -22.65 -8.20 4.07
CA PHE A 185 -21.81 -8.20 2.86
C PHE A 185 -20.45 -8.86 3.09
N VAL A 186 -19.80 -8.60 4.23
CA VAL A 186 -18.49 -9.24 4.50
C VAL A 186 -18.62 -10.76 4.68
N ASP A 187 -19.73 -11.27 5.19
CA ASP A 187 -20.02 -12.69 5.27
C ASP A 187 -20.17 -13.30 3.87
N GLU A 188 -20.95 -12.66 3.01
CA GLU A 188 -21.17 -13.11 1.63
C GLU A 188 -19.87 -13.03 0.81
N TYR A 189 -19.04 -11.98 1.02
CA TYR A 189 -17.75 -11.86 0.37
C TYR A 189 -16.79 -12.96 0.84
N ALA A 190 -16.72 -13.23 2.14
CA ALA A 190 -15.89 -14.30 2.68
C ALA A 190 -16.26 -15.66 2.09
N LYS A 191 -17.56 -15.98 2.06
CA LYS A 191 -18.07 -17.21 1.42
C LYS A 191 -17.73 -17.29 -0.06
N SER A 192 -17.90 -16.19 -0.80
CA SER A 192 -17.58 -16.11 -2.22
C SER A 192 -16.09 -16.34 -2.47
N LEU A 193 -15.20 -15.70 -1.70
CA LEU A 193 -13.76 -15.86 -1.80
C LEU A 193 -13.32 -17.29 -1.51
N VAL A 194 -13.82 -17.90 -0.43
CA VAL A 194 -13.48 -19.29 -0.08
C VAL A 194 -13.98 -20.26 -1.15
N SER A 195 -15.22 -20.10 -1.64
CA SER A 195 -15.79 -20.98 -2.65
C SER A 195 -15.10 -20.87 -4.02
N TYR A 196 -14.60 -19.70 -4.35
CA TYR A 196 -13.95 -19.43 -5.63
C TYR A 196 -12.44 -19.73 -5.62
N ALA A 197 -11.81 -19.97 -4.47
CA ALA A 197 -10.37 -20.05 -4.31
C ALA A 197 -9.70 -21.05 -5.29
N THR A 198 -10.23 -22.26 -5.40
CA THR A 198 -9.69 -23.28 -6.31
C THR A 198 -9.79 -22.86 -7.77
N LEU A 199 -10.97 -22.42 -8.22
CA LEU A 199 -11.16 -21.95 -9.60
C LEU A 199 -10.35 -20.66 -9.86
N GLY A 200 -10.28 -19.81 -8.86
CA GLY A 200 -9.51 -18.57 -8.89
C GLY A 200 -8.01 -18.78 -8.71
N GLN A 201 -7.53 -19.99 -8.45
CA GLN A 201 -6.12 -20.35 -8.29
C GLN A 201 -5.36 -19.46 -7.28
N TYR A 202 -5.93 -19.19 -6.10
CA TYR A 202 -5.29 -18.49 -5.02
C TYR A 202 -5.47 -19.21 -3.69
N ALA A 203 -4.55 -19.01 -2.76
CA ALA A 203 -4.74 -19.41 -1.38
C ALA A 203 -5.69 -18.43 -0.67
N VAL A 204 -6.49 -18.92 0.26
CA VAL A 204 -7.38 -18.06 1.05
C VAL A 204 -7.18 -18.30 2.54
N TRP A 205 -7.03 -17.21 3.29
CA TRP A 205 -7.12 -17.25 4.75
C TRP A 205 -8.45 -16.63 5.17
N ASP A 206 -9.33 -17.49 5.72
CA ASP A 206 -10.64 -17.05 6.20
C ASP A 206 -10.53 -16.36 7.56
N LEU A 207 -10.11 -15.09 7.53
CA LEU A 207 -10.02 -14.22 8.71
C LEU A 207 -11.41 -13.97 9.29
N PHE A 208 -12.45 -13.88 8.45
CA PHE A 208 -13.82 -13.67 8.90
C PHE A 208 -14.25 -14.77 9.88
N GLN A 209 -14.11 -16.05 9.51
CA GLN A 209 -14.44 -17.16 10.39
C GLN A 209 -13.47 -17.28 11.56
N THR A 210 -12.19 -17.05 11.33
CA THR A 210 -11.16 -17.06 12.38
C THR A 210 -11.47 -16.09 13.52
N LEU A 211 -12.08 -14.95 13.20
CA LEU A 211 -12.51 -13.95 14.17
C LEU A 211 -13.93 -14.19 14.72
N GLY A 212 -14.57 -15.30 14.39
CA GLY A 212 -15.88 -15.73 14.92
C GLY A 212 -17.07 -15.32 14.05
N GLY A 213 -16.84 -15.02 12.78
CA GLY A 213 -17.89 -14.71 11.80
C GLY A 213 -18.73 -13.49 12.21
N MET A 214 -20.00 -13.50 11.80
CA MET A 214 -20.94 -12.40 12.06
C MET A 214 -21.06 -11.99 13.54
N HIS A 215 -20.92 -12.95 14.46
CA HIS A 215 -21.03 -12.70 15.91
C HIS A 215 -19.69 -12.31 16.55
N GLY A 216 -18.59 -12.39 15.81
CA GLY A 216 -17.24 -12.09 16.29
C GLY A 216 -17.04 -10.64 16.71
N VAL A 217 -17.72 -9.70 16.04
CA VAL A 217 -17.59 -8.25 16.27
C VAL A 217 -17.78 -7.87 17.74
N SER A 218 -18.88 -8.33 18.35
CA SER A 218 -19.18 -7.99 19.76
C SER A 218 -18.13 -8.55 20.72
N LYS A 219 -17.64 -9.75 20.46
CA LYS A 219 -16.58 -10.39 21.27
C LYS A 219 -15.25 -9.65 21.15
N ILE A 220 -14.87 -9.28 19.93
CA ILE A 220 -13.63 -8.55 19.65
C ILE A 220 -13.69 -7.14 20.24
N TYR A 221 -14.81 -6.45 20.06
CA TYR A 221 -15.05 -5.14 20.65
C TYR A 221 -14.99 -5.19 22.19
N GLY A 222 -15.65 -6.17 22.81
CA GLY A 222 -15.61 -6.35 24.27
C GLY A 222 -14.22 -6.63 24.85
N LYS A 223 -13.28 -7.06 24.00
CA LYS A 223 -11.86 -7.23 24.36
C LYS A 223 -10.99 -5.99 24.09
N GLY A 224 -11.58 -4.87 23.68
CA GLY A 224 -10.86 -3.63 23.35
C GLY A 224 -10.01 -3.73 22.06
N LEU A 225 -10.31 -4.67 21.17
CA LEU A 225 -9.57 -4.90 19.92
C LEU A 225 -10.17 -4.17 18.73
N MET A 226 -11.32 -3.52 18.88
CA MET A 226 -11.96 -2.66 17.88
C MET A 226 -12.25 -1.28 18.45
N ASN A 227 -12.25 -0.29 17.58
CA ASN A 227 -12.71 1.06 17.89
C ASN A 227 -14.23 1.11 18.08
N SER A 228 -14.74 2.23 18.60
CA SER A 228 -16.17 2.44 18.87
C SER A 228 -17.07 2.34 17.64
N ASP A 229 -16.53 2.57 16.45
CA ASP A 229 -17.23 2.40 15.18
C ASP A 229 -17.50 0.94 14.81
N ARG A 230 -16.82 -0.01 15.48
CA ARG A 230 -16.89 -1.46 15.25
C ARG A 230 -16.59 -1.87 13.80
N VAL A 231 -15.72 -1.13 13.17
CA VAL A 231 -15.17 -1.36 11.83
C VAL A 231 -13.67 -1.42 11.89
N HIS A 232 -13.07 -0.34 12.38
CA HIS A 232 -11.62 -0.24 12.50
C HIS A 232 -11.15 -0.94 13.78
N TYR A 233 -10.09 -1.68 13.65
CA TYR A 233 -9.43 -2.33 14.77
C TYR A 233 -8.53 -1.34 15.50
N THR A 234 -8.34 -1.54 16.80
CA THR A 234 -7.32 -0.82 17.55
C THR A 234 -5.93 -1.32 17.15
N THR A 235 -4.87 -0.63 17.57
CA THR A 235 -3.48 -1.09 17.36
C THR A 235 -3.31 -2.53 17.85
N ASN A 236 -3.83 -2.87 19.02
CA ASN A 236 -3.78 -4.24 19.56
C ASN A 236 -4.59 -5.22 18.70
N GLY A 237 -5.69 -4.79 18.12
CA GLY A 237 -6.51 -5.60 17.22
C GLY A 237 -5.78 -5.90 15.91
N TYR A 238 -5.14 -4.93 15.30
CA TYR A 238 -4.29 -5.15 14.11
C TYR A 238 -3.07 -5.99 14.41
N GLN A 239 -2.44 -5.81 15.58
CA GLN A 239 -1.31 -6.63 16.01
C GLN A 239 -1.73 -8.10 16.21
N LEU A 240 -2.91 -8.35 16.77
CA LEU A 240 -3.47 -9.70 16.86
C LEU A 240 -3.63 -10.35 15.47
N GLN A 241 -4.22 -9.61 14.51
CA GLN A 241 -4.39 -10.11 13.13
C GLN A 241 -3.03 -10.41 12.47
N GLY A 242 -2.05 -9.53 12.63
CA GLY A 242 -0.69 -9.73 12.12
C GLY A 242 -0.02 -10.97 12.70
N ASN A 243 -0.14 -11.19 14.01
CA ASN A 243 0.37 -12.39 14.67
C ASN A 243 -0.33 -13.67 14.18
N MET A 244 -1.63 -13.61 13.97
CA MET A 244 -2.40 -14.73 13.41
C MET A 244 -1.94 -15.06 11.98
N LEU A 245 -1.78 -14.07 11.11
CA LEU A 245 -1.28 -14.25 9.74
C LEU A 245 0.13 -14.84 9.75
N SER A 246 1.04 -14.29 10.56
CA SER A 246 2.40 -14.81 10.69
C SER A 246 2.41 -16.29 11.10
N ASN A 247 1.56 -16.68 12.04
CA ASN A 247 1.46 -18.09 12.45
C ASN A 247 0.92 -18.99 11.32
N VAL A 248 -0.05 -18.51 10.54
CA VAL A 248 -0.57 -19.26 9.38
C VAL A 248 0.53 -19.50 8.35
N LEU A 249 1.27 -18.44 8.00
CA LEU A 249 2.38 -18.54 7.03
C LEU A 249 3.50 -19.45 7.53
N LEU A 250 3.92 -19.29 8.79
CA LEU A 250 4.96 -20.14 9.39
C LEU A 250 4.56 -21.60 9.47
N ASN A 251 3.29 -21.89 9.75
CA ASN A 251 2.80 -23.28 9.78
C ASN A 251 2.76 -23.87 8.37
N ALA A 252 2.25 -23.14 7.38
CA ALA A 252 2.26 -23.57 5.99
C ALA A 252 3.70 -23.87 5.50
N PHE A 253 4.65 -22.99 5.79
CA PHE A 253 6.06 -23.18 5.47
C PHE A 253 6.66 -24.43 6.12
N LYS A 254 6.36 -24.68 7.39
CA LYS A 254 6.84 -25.88 8.11
C LYS A 254 6.23 -27.17 7.55
N GLU A 255 4.99 -27.13 7.09
CA GLU A 255 4.33 -28.29 6.49
C GLU A 255 4.89 -28.62 5.10
N PHE A 256 5.21 -27.58 4.34
CA PHE A 256 5.82 -27.74 3.00
C PHE A 256 7.23 -28.33 3.07
N ASN A 257 7.98 -28.08 4.13
CA ASN A 257 9.37 -28.55 4.30
C ASN A 257 9.49 -29.88 5.09
N LYS A 258 8.39 -30.59 5.32
CA LYS A 258 8.39 -31.95 5.87
C LYS A 258 8.53 -32.99 4.76
#